data_441b327f9883e4d07ef2a28d2cf63a2f
#
_entry.id   441b327f9883e4d07ef2a28d2cf63a2f
#
_cell.length_a   1.000
_cell.length_b   1.000
_cell.length_c   1.000
_cell.angle_alpha   90.00
_cell.angle_beta   90.00
_cell.angle_gamma   90.00
#
_symmetry.space_group_name_H-M   'P 1'
#
loop_
_entity.id
_entity.type
_entity.pdbx_description
1 polymer ?
#
loop_
_entity_poly.entity_id
_entity_poly.type
_entity_poly.pdbx_seq_one_letter_code
_entity_poly.pdbx_strand_id
1 'polypeptide(L)'
;MLPVQEAFFIFAVMNKVAFIINPFSAKKNYQPFLNELKSKVDNPLYYVSESIPGTDEFIHTHFEEVDIFVAIGGDGTISTVAKNLINTEKVLAIFPAGSGNGFSNETRFSKNLDELLEKIKAKKSRKIDTFTVNDRLSINVSGTGFDGKVVKEFEKTSRGFKNYIKVSLKTFFNYRPIKVKFLDEKYQQYNGRYLMLNIANTRQFGNNAYIAPKASKSDGLVDMVLVKKFPLTYSALFAFRMFTKRLKDDEYVTYLPVSEISFKVNTKNWHLDGEFNKIQSPIHVKVQPSSLNILI
;
A
#
# COMPACT_ATOMS: atom_id res chain seq x y z
N MET A 1 -7.15 -39.73 -3.45
CA MET A 1 -5.77 -39.64 -3.97
C MET A 1 -5.79 -38.75 -5.22
N LEU A 2 -5.02 -37.68 -5.26
CA LEU A 2 -4.86 -36.88 -6.47
C LEU A 2 -4.11 -37.71 -7.53
N PRO A 3 -4.42 -37.58 -8.84
CA PRO A 3 -3.63 -38.19 -9.89
C PRO A 3 -2.15 -37.84 -9.79
N VAL A 4 -1.25 -38.79 -10.04
CA VAL A 4 0.20 -38.60 -9.89
C VAL A 4 0.71 -37.37 -10.69
N GLN A 5 0.15 -37.08 -11.85
CA GLN A 5 0.48 -35.89 -12.66
C GLN A 5 0.07 -34.58 -11.98
N GLU A 6 -1.04 -34.53 -11.30
CA GLU A 6 -1.51 -33.33 -10.55
C GLU A 6 -0.64 -33.10 -9.31
N ALA A 7 -0.27 -34.15 -8.59
CA ALA A 7 0.63 -34.06 -7.44
C ALA A 7 2.04 -33.58 -7.87
N PHE A 8 2.56 -34.07 -8.98
CA PHE A 8 3.86 -33.65 -9.52
C PHE A 8 3.84 -32.20 -10.01
N PHE A 9 2.75 -31.78 -10.66
CA PHE A 9 2.57 -30.39 -11.10
C PHE A 9 2.49 -29.42 -9.90
N ILE A 10 1.74 -29.77 -8.86
CA ILE A 10 1.63 -28.99 -7.62
C ILE A 10 3.00 -28.87 -6.96
N PHE A 11 3.76 -29.95 -6.85
CA PHE A 11 5.10 -29.97 -6.29
C PHE A 11 6.04 -29.04 -7.08
N ALA A 12 6.05 -29.14 -8.40
CA ALA A 12 6.90 -28.31 -9.28
C ALA A 12 6.54 -26.80 -9.20
N VAL A 13 5.27 -26.45 -8.97
CA VAL A 13 4.86 -25.05 -8.80
C VAL A 13 5.26 -24.53 -7.43
N MET A 14 5.08 -25.31 -6.38
CA MET A 14 5.35 -24.87 -5.01
C MET A 14 6.83 -24.70 -4.69
N ASN A 15 7.73 -25.42 -5.40
CA ASN A 15 9.17 -25.25 -5.27
C ASN A 15 9.67 -23.89 -5.79
N LYS A 16 8.83 -23.12 -6.49
CA LYS A 16 9.14 -21.78 -7.01
C LYS A 16 8.42 -20.68 -6.24
N VAL A 17 8.00 -20.97 -5.01
CA VAL A 17 7.26 -20.02 -4.15
C VAL A 17 8.00 -19.82 -2.84
N ALA A 18 8.22 -18.56 -2.46
CA ALA A 18 8.78 -18.19 -1.16
C ALA A 18 7.78 -17.39 -0.32
N PHE A 19 7.67 -17.72 0.96
CA PHE A 19 6.76 -17.10 1.92
C PHE A 19 7.53 -16.20 2.88
N ILE A 20 7.26 -14.90 2.88
CA ILE A 20 7.91 -13.91 3.73
C ILE A 20 6.93 -13.50 4.82
N ILE A 21 7.21 -13.90 6.05
CA ILE A 21 6.32 -13.79 7.21
C ILE A 21 6.78 -12.67 8.11
N ASN A 22 5.93 -11.67 8.32
CA ASN A 22 6.20 -10.64 9.33
C ASN A 22 5.71 -11.11 10.71
N PRO A 23 6.61 -11.38 11.68
CA PRO A 23 6.25 -11.91 12.98
C PRO A 23 5.45 -10.93 13.85
N PHE A 24 5.51 -9.63 13.54
CA PHE A 24 4.77 -8.58 14.26
C PHE A 24 3.35 -8.38 13.73
N SER A 25 2.96 -9.08 12.66
CA SER A 25 1.60 -9.11 12.12
C SER A 25 0.70 -10.05 12.92
N ALA A 26 -0.59 -10.11 12.59
CA ALA A 26 -1.56 -11.04 13.18
C ALA A 26 -1.53 -11.08 14.73
N LYS A 27 -1.49 -9.91 15.38
CA LYS A 27 -1.37 -9.78 16.85
C LYS A 27 -0.08 -10.40 17.44
N LYS A 28 1.00 -10.40 16.66
CA LYS A 28 2.32 -10.97 16.98
C LYS A 28 2.30 -12.52 17.14
N ASN A 29 1.38 -13.19 16.47
CA ASN A 29 1.31 -14.64 16.46
C ASN A 29 1.18 -15.17 15.04
N TYR A 30 2.30 -15.50 14.41
CA TYR A 30 2.36 -16.07 13.05
C TYR A 30 2.36 -17.61 13.05
N GLN A 31 2.53 -18.26 14.22
CA GLN A 31 2.64 -19.72 14.32
C GLN A 31 1.43 -20.48 13.76
N PRO A 32 0.17 -20.06 13.99
CA PRO A 32 -0.98 -20.72 13.38
C PRO A 32 -0.92 -20.75 11.87
N PHE A 33 -0.53 -19.64 11.24
CA PHE A 33 -0.33 -19.56 9.79
C PHE A 33 0.79 -20.51 9.32
N LEU A 34 1.94 -20.50 10.02
CA LEU A 34 3.08 -21.35 9.66
C LEU A 34 2.75 -22.85 9.81
N ASN A 35 2.04 -23.21 10.86
CA ASN A 35 1.59 -24.59 11.05
C ASN A 35 0.60 -25.03 9.96
N GLU A 36 -0.36 -24.17 9.61
CA GLU A 36 -1.29 -24.42 8.52
C GLU A 36 -0.55 -24.54 7.17
N LEU A 37 0.41 -23.65 6.89
CA LEU A 37 1.23 -23.71 5.68
C LEU A 37 1.99 -25.05 5.59
N LYS A 38 2.66 -25.46 6.66
CA LYS A 38 3.42 -26.72 6.72
C LYS A 38 2.54 -27.96 6.62
N SER A 39 1.25 -27.87 6.98
CA SER A 39 0.31 -28.97 6.83
C SER A 39 -0.22 -29.14 5.40
N LYS A 40 -0.13 -28.06 4.58
CA LYS A 40 -0.69 -28.04 3.21
C LYS A 40 0.37 -28.00 2.12
N VAL A 41 1.58 -27.61 2.43
CA VAL A 41 2.71 -27.46 1.50
C VAL A 41 3.89 -28.27 2.03
N ASP A 42 4.36 -29.21 1.24
CA ASP A 42 5.54 -30.01 1.52
C ASP A 42 6.79 -29.11 1.45
N ASN A 43 7.57 -29.10 2.53
CA ASN A 43 8.82 -28.36 2.65
C ASN A 43 8.80 -26.91 2.08
N PRO A 44 7.88 -26.04 2.59
CA PRO A 44 7.74 -24.68 2.06
C PRO A 44 8.99 -23.85 2.30
N LEU A 45 9.46 -23.15 1.26
CA LEU A 45 10.51 -22.14 1.41
C LEU A 45 9.92 -20.91 2.11
N TYR A 46 10.36 -20.61 3.33
CA TYR A 46 9.86 -19.44 4.05
C TYR A 46 10.95 -18.72 4.84
N TYR A 47 10.72 -17.44 5.07
CA TYR A 47 11.54 -16.58 5.92
C TYR A 47 10.66 -15.83 6.93
N VAL A 48 10.99 -15.90 8.19
CA VAL A 48 10.39 -15.05 9.23
C VAL A 48 11.23 -13.79 9.33
N SER A 49 10.65 -12.66 8.89
CA SER A 49 11.36 -11.40 8.73
C SER A 49 11.81 -10.82 10.07
N GLU A 50 13.10 -10.70 10.28
CA GLU A 50 13.70 -10.06 11.44
C GLU A 50 13.95 -8.56 11.21
N SER A 51 14.19 -8.18 9.96
CA SER A 51 14.47 -6.81 9.54
C SER A 51 14.18 -6.60 8.05
N ILE A 52 14.08 -5.32 7.63
CA ILE A 52 13.95 -4.99 6.19
C ILE A 52 15.18 -5.46 5.40
N PRO A 53 16.43 -5.16 5.83
CA PRO A 53 17.61 -5.67 5.12
C PRO A 53 17.66 -7.21 5.01
N GLY A 54 17.31 -7.93 6.08
CA GLY A 54 17.26 -9.40 6.04
C GLY A 54 16.19 -9.94 5.08
N THR A 55 15.06 -9.23 4.96
CA THR A 55 14.04 -9.56 3.97
C THR A 55 14.54 -9.32 2.54
N ASP A 56 15.24 -8.19 2.31
CA ASP A 56 15.83 -7.87 1.01
C ASP A 56 16.89 -8.93 0.63
N GLU A 57 17.76 -9.32 1.57
CA GLU A 57 18.80 -10.35 1.39
C GLU A 57 18.17 -11.72 1.06
N PHE A 58 17.14 -12.14 1.80
CA PHE A 58 16.44 -13.39 1.52
C PHE A 58 15.84 -13.41 0.11
N ILE A 59 15.17 -12.32 -0.30
CA ILE A 59 14.61 -12.22 -1.65
C ILE A 59 15.72 -12.31 -2.71
N HIS A 60 16.84 -11.59 -2.54
CA HIS A 60 17.94 -11.59 -3.49
C HIS A 60 18.62 -12.95 -3.58
N THR A 61 18.82 -13.66 -2.44
CA THR A 61 19.43 -14.98 -2.41
C THR A 61 18.63 -16.01 -3.23
N HIS A 62 17.30 -15.93 -3.15
CA HIS A 62 16.40 -16.88 -3.83
C HIS A 62 15.79 -16.33 -5.12
N PHE A 63 16.30 -15.18 -5.61
CA PHE A 63 15.65 -14.47 -6.70
C PHE A 63 15.55 -15.30 -7.99
N GLU A 64 16.59 -16.02 -8.37
CA GLU A 64 16.61 -16.80 -9.60
C GLU A 64 15.72 -18.05 -9.51
N GLU A 65 15.61 -18.65 -8.34
CA GLU A 65 14.89 -19.90 -8.12
C GLU A 65 13.39 -19.71 -7.92
N VAL A 66 12.97 -18.56 -7.37
CA VAL A 66 11.59 -18.27 -6.98
C VAL A 66 10.90 -17.41 -8.03
N ASP A 67 9.70 -17.82 -8.43
CA ASP A 67 8.84 -17.07 -9.36
C ASP A 67 7.79 -16.21 -8.61
N ILE A 68 7.33 -16.67 -7.43
CA ILE A 68 6.26 -16.03 -6.65
C ILE A 68 6.74 -15.77 -5.21
N PHE A 69 6.76 -14.51 -4.82
CA PHE A 69 7.04 -14.10 -3.45
C PHE A 69 5.74 -13.72 -2.72
N VAL A 70 5.42 -14.44 -1.66
CA VAL A 70 4.21 -14.24 -0.86
C VAL A 70 4.52 -13.37 0.34
N ALA A 71 3.94 -12.19 0.42
CA ALA A 71 4.05 -11.30 1.57
C ALA A 71 2.96 -11.61 2.60
N ILE A 72 3.33 -12.13 3.77
CA ILE A 72 2.44 -12.41 4.90
C ILE A 72 2.58 -11.28 5.91
N GLY A 73 1.68 -10.31 5.85
CA GLY A 73 1.79 -9.12 6.69
C GLY A 73 0.77 -8.04 6.40
N GLY A 74 1.06 -6.82 6.82
CA GLY A 74 0.33 -5.60 6.48
C GLY A 74 0.98 -4.86 5.32
N ASP A 75 0.46 -3.65 5.04
CA ASP A 75 0.87 -2.82 3.89
C ASP A 75 2.40 -2.55 3.86
N GLY A 76 3.06 -2.35 5.02
CA GLY A 76 4.51 -2.17 5.09
C GLY A 76 5.30 -3.42 4.66
N THR A 77 4.86 -4.63 5.05
CA THR A 77 5.50 -5.87 4.60
C THR A 77 5.33 -6.05 3.08
N ILE A 78 4.13 -5.74 2.58
CA ILE A 78 3.82 -5.82 1.15
C ILE A 78 4.70 -4.85 0.37
N SER A 79 4.83 -3.61 0.84
CA SER A 79 5.69 -2.59 0.21
C SER A 79 7.17 -2.99 0.24
N THR A 80 7.66 -3.60 1.33
CA THR A 80 9.04 -4.12 1.43
C THR A 80 9.30 -5.22 0.40
N VAL A 81 8.39 -6.18 0.24
CA VAL A 81 8.56 -7.24 -0.76
C VAL A 81 8.43 -6.67 -2.17
N ALA A 82 7.39 -5.85 -2.42
CA ALA A 82 7.11 -5.26 -3.73
C ALA A 82 8.31 -4.52 -4.32
N LYS A 83 9.03 -3.73 -3.52
CA LYS A 83 10.18 -2.93 -4.01
C LYS A 83 11.30 -3.77 -4.63
N ASN A 84 11.45 -5.04 -4.21
CA ASN A 84 12.43 -5.96 -4.78
C ASN A 84 11.95 -6.61 -6.09
N LEU A 85 10.66 -6.47 -6.43
CA LEU A 85 10.03 -7.12 -7.59
C LEU A 85 9.69 -6.13 -8.71
N ILE A 86 9.93 -4.82 -8.50
CA ILE A 86 9.64 -3.79 -9.48
C ILE A 86 10.45 -4.00 -10.76
N ASN A 87 9.75 -3.89 -11.91
CA ASN A 87 10.32 -4.07 -13.24
C ASN A 87 10.97 -5.45 -13.48
N THR A 88 10.48 -6.46 -12.78
CA THR A 88 10.88 -7.87 -12.97
C THR A 88 9.68 -8.70 -13.41
N GLU A 89 9.93 -9.95 -13.81
CA GLU A 89 8.87 -10.91 -14.11
C GLU A 89 8.42 -11.69 -12.86
N LYS A 90 9.02 -11.43 -11.69
CA LYS A 90 8.61 -12.05 -10.42
C LYS A 90 7.24 -11.56 -9.98
N VAL A 91 6.46 -12.42 -9.34
CA VAL A 91 5.07 -12.16 -8.97
C VAL A 91 4.94 -11.95 -7.47
N LEU A 92 4.30 -10.87 -7.08
CA LEU A 92 3.88 -10.62 -5.71
C LEU A 92 2.55 -11.32 -5.43
N ALA A 93 2.51 -12.15 -4.39
CA ALA A 93 1.28 -12.63 -3.78
C ALA A 93 1.15 -12.12 -2.35
N ILE A 94 -0.06 -12.12 -1.79
CA ILE A 94 -0.32 -11.48 -0.48
C ILE A 94 -1.18 -12.39 0.39
N PHE A 95 -0.77 -12.54 1.65
CA PHE A 95 -1.64 -13.04 2.72
C PHE A 95 -1.83 -11.92 3.76
N PRO A 96 -3.03 -11.26 3.79
CA PRO A 96 -3.23 -10.07 4.62
C PRO A 96 -3.29 -10.42 6.10
N ALA A 97 -2.28 -10.00 6.86
CA ALA A 97 -2.18 -10.19 8.30
C ALA A 97 -2.09 -8.86 9.09
N GLY A 98 -2.14 -7.73 8.41
CA GLY A 98 -2.12 -6.40 9.01
C GLY A 98 -3.49 -5.96 9.55
N SER A 99 -3.51 -4.75 10.16
CA SER A 99 -4.72 -4.13 10.70
C SER A 99 -5.49 -3.26 9.69
N GLY A 100 -4.81 -2.68 8.69
CA GLY A 100 -5.41 -1.80 7.67
C GLY A 100 -5.69 -2.52 6.37
N ASN A 101 -4.71 -3.25 5.87
CA ASN A 101 -4.75 -4.08 4.66
C ASN A 101 -5.30 -3.34 3.42
N GLY A 102 -4.92 -2.06 3.25
CA GLY A 102 -5.45 -1.22 2.18
C GLY A 102 -5.18 -1.80 0.80
N PHE A 103 -3.94 -2.15 0.54
CA PHE A 103 -3.52 -2.73 -0.73
C PHE A 103 -4.08 -4.13 -0.97
N SER A 104 -4.12 -4.98 0.07
CA SER A 104 -4.69 -6.34 -0.02
C SER A 104 -6.17 -6.32 -0.38
N ASN A 105 -6.94 -5.39 0.21
CA ASN A 105 -8.36 -5.23 -0.08
C ASN A 105 -8.60 -4.78 -1.53
N GLU A 106 -7.71 -3.91 -2.08
CA GLU A 106 -7.77 -3.44 -3.47
C GLU A 106 -7.37 -4.53 -4.48
N THR A 107 -6.57 -5.48 -4.05
CA THR A 107 -6.09 -6.59 -4.88
C THR A 107 -6.85 -7.89 -4.63
N ARG A 108 -7.88 -7.88 -3.78
CA ARG A 108 -8.79 -8.99 -3.48
C ARG A 108 -8.11 -10.23 -2.90
N PHE A 109 -7.11 -10.02 -2.07
CA PHE A 109 -6.55 -11.09 -1.26
C PHE A 109 -7.31 -11.23 0.05
N SER A 110 -7.61 -12.47 0.42
CA SER A 110 -8.28 -12.83 1.66
C SER A 110 -7.32 -13.47 2.67
N LYS A 111 -7.81 -13.68 3.90
CA LYS A 111 -7.09 -14.44 4.96
C LYS A 111 -7.36 -15.94 4.86
N ASN A 112 -7.52 -16.46 3.66
CA ASN A 112 -7.77 -17.88 3.40
C ASN A 112 -6.54 -18.46 2.67
N LEU A 113 -5.84 -19.39 3.31
CA LEU A 113 -4.65 -20.00 2.74
C LEU A 113 -5.00 -20.89 1.54
N ASP A 114 -6.14 -21.59 1.57
CA ASP A 114 -6.56 -22.43 0.44
C ASP A 114 -6.80 -21.60 -0.82
N GLU A 115 -7.49 -20.45 -0.69
CA GLU A 115 -7.68 -19.53 -1.82
C GLU A 115 -6.35 -19.01 -2.36
N LEU A 116 -5.39 -18.72 -1.49
CA LEU A 116 -4.06 -18.28 -1.90
C LEU A 116 -3.33 -19.39 -2.67
N LEU A 117 -3.35 -20.62 -2.15
CA LEU A 117 -2.71 -21.76 -2.79
C LEU A 117 -3.34 -22.08 -4.15
N GLU A 118 -4.66 -21.98 -4.29
CA GLU A 118 -5.35 -22.14 -5.58
C GLU A 118 -4.94 -21.05 -6.59
N LYS A 119 -4.84 -19.79 -6.17
CA LYS A 119 -4.31 -18.72 -7.02
C LYS A 119 -2.87 -18.99 -7.46
N ILE A 120 -2.01 -19.47 -6.55
CA ILE A 120 -0.62 -19.83 -6.85
C ILE A 120 -0.58 -20.94 -7.89
N LYS A 121 -1.38 -21.99 -7.75
CA LYS A 121 -1.49 -23.09 -8.73
C LYS A 121 -1.96 -22.60 -10.09
N ALA A 122 -2.91 -21.67 -10.12
CA ALA A 122 -3.43 -21.09 -11.36
C ALA A 122 -2.40 -20.22 -12.10
N LYS A 123 -1.37 -19.72 -11.42
CA LYS A 123 -0.28 -18.87 -11.96
C LYS A 123 -0.75 -17.65 -12.76
N LYS A 124 -1.96 -17.15 -12.48
CA LYS A 124 -2.48 -15.98 -13.17
C LYS A 124 -1.98 -14.73 -12.48
N SER A 125 -1.33 -13.87 -13.24
CA SER A 125 -0.84 -12.58 -12.74
C SER A 125 -1.27 -11.44 -13.65
N ARG A 126 -1.21 -10.22 -13.12
CA ARG A 126 -1.47 -8.99 -13.85
C ARG A 126 -0.46 -7.92 -13.44
N LYS A 127 0.03 -7.18 -14.42
CA LYS A 127 0.85 -5.99 -14.18
C LYS A 127 -0.02 -4.85 -13.66
N ILE A 128 0.50 -4.16 -12.66
CA ILE A 128 -0.09 -2.95 -12.10
C ILE A 128 0.96 -1.84 -12.09
N ASP A 129 0.47 -0.61 -12.01
CA ASP A 129 1.32 0.56 -11.89
C ASP A 129 1.82 0.71 -10.46
N THR A 130 2.97 1.32 -10.31
CA THR A 130 3.47 1.87 -9.06
C THR A 130 3.88 3.32 -9.27
N PHE A 131 4.32 4.00 -8.24
CA PHE A 131 4.85 5.36 -8.39
C PHE A 131 5.97 5.65 -7.40
N THR A 132 6.72 6.69 -7.66
CA THR A 132 7.76 7.17 -6.75
C THR A 132 7.45 8.57 -6.25
N VAL A 133 7.89 8.86 -5.03
CA VAL A 133 7.95 10.19 -4.44
C VAL A 133 9.40 10.47 -4.08
N ASN A 134 10.10 11.30 -4.87
CA ASN A 134 11.55 11.50 -4.78
C ASN A 134 12.29 10.15 -4.70
N ASP A 135 12.13 9.31 -5.72
CA ASP A 135 12.74 7.98 -5.89
C ASP A 135 12.35 6.92 -4.84
N ARG A 136 11.48 7.26 -3.89
CA ARG A 136 10.94 6.29 -2.93
C ARG A 136 9.68 5.67 -3.49
N LEU A 137 9.68 4.35 -3.58
CA LEU A 137 8.55 3.59 -4.09
C LEU A 137 7.32 3.73 -3.20
N SER A 138 6.17 3.81 -3.84
CA SER A 138 4.85 3.61 -3.26
C SER A 138 3.97 2.82 -4.22
N ILE A 139 3.13 1.95 -3.66
CA ILE A 139 2.24 1.06 -4.41
C ILE A 139 0.76 1.32 -4.12
N ASN A 140 0.46 2.02 -3.03
CA ASN A 140 -0.90 2.22 -2.52
C ASN A 140 -1.28 3.72 -2.51
N VAL A 141 -1.34 4.31 -1.35
CA VAL A 141 -1.64 5.74 -1.14
C VAL A 141 -0.56 6.36 -0.27
N SER A 142 0.04 7.42 -0.76
CA SER A 142 1.01 8.23 -0.05
C SER A 142 0.53 9.65 0.11
N GLY A 143 1.02 10.37 1.12
CA GLY A 143 0.53 11.72 1.31
C GLY A 143 1.29 12.53 2.35
N THR A 144 0.90 13.79 2.42
CA THR A 144 1.50 14.78 3.32
C THR A 144 0.46 15.77 3.82
N GLY A 145 0.79 16.44 4.90
CA GLY A 145 -0.11 17.37 5.53
C GLY A 145 -0.70 16.79 6.81
N PHE A 146 -1.99 16.87 6.95
CA PHE A 146 -2.72 16.36 8.10
C PHE A 146 -2.52 14.85 8.29
N ASP A 147 -2.65 14.07 7.23
CA ASP A 147 -2.48 12.61 7.22
C ASP A 147 -1.04 12.18 7.57
N GLY A 148 -0.03 12.81 6.99
CA GLY A 148 1.37 12.56 7.36
C GLY A 148 1.66 12.91 8.83
N LYS A 149 0.99 13.93 9.39
CA LYS A 149 1.08 14.26 10.81
C LYS A 149 0.37 13.22 11.68
N VAL A 150 -0.82 12.76 11.25
CA VAL A 150 -1.58 11.71 11.94
C VAL A 150 -0.78 10.42 12.01
N VAL A 151 -0.21 9.96 10.90
CA VAL A 151 0.63 8.75 10.85
C VAL A 151 1.81 8.88 11.81
N LYS A 152 2.53 10.01 11.78
CA LYS A 152 3.63 10.28 12.71
C LYS A 152 3.25 10.21 14.18
N GLU A 153 2.08 10.76 14.54
CA GLU A 153 1.62 10.71 15.94
C GLU A 153 1.05 9.33 16.31
N PHE A 154 0.47 8.62 15.32
CA PHE A 154 -0.06 7.27 15.51
C PHE A 154 1.03 6.23 15.78
N GLU A 155 2.23 6.35 15.17
CA GLU A 155 3.38 5.48 15.47
C GLU A 155 3.76 5.46 16.95
N LYS A 156 3.46 6.54 17.68
CA LYS A 156 3.72 6.65 19.13
C LYS A 156 2.64 5.98 20.00
N THR A 157 1.60 5.44 19.39
CA THR A 157 0.44 4.85 20.09
C THR A 157 0.33 3.36 19.81
N SER A 158 -0.53 2.67 20.57
CA SER A 158 -0.90 1.30 20.23
C SER A 158 -1.67 1.26 18.89
N ARG A 159 -1.37 0.26 18.05
CA ARG A 159 -2.03 0.07 16.75
C ARG A 159 -3.53 -0.21 16.93
N GLY A 160 -4.34 0.20 15.96
CA GLY A 160 -5.77 -0.07 15.91
C GLY A 160 -6.59 1.12 15.41
N PHE A 161 -7.69 0.83 14.75
CA PHE A 161 -8.54 1.83 14.09
C PHE A 161 -9.12 2.88 15.05
N LYS A 162 -9.52 2.47 16.26
CA LYS A 162 -10.03 3.40 17.31
C LYS A 162 -8.98 4.44 17.71
N ASN A 163 -7.73 4.03 17.89
CA ASN A 163 -6.63 4.94 18.20
C ASN A 163 -6.31 5.87 17.02
N TYR A 164 -6.36 5.35 15.80
CA TYR A 164 -6.19 6.17 14.61
C TYR A 164 -7.24 7.31 14.56
N ILE A 165 -8.52 7.00 14.77
CA ILE A 165 -9.59 8.02 14.82
C ILE A 165 -9.32 9.04 15.94
N LYS A 166 -8.95 8.59 17.15
CA LYS A 166 -8.65 9.48 18.28
C LYS A 166 -7.50 10.44 17.96
N VAL A 167 -6.41 9.93 17.38
CA VAL A 167 -5.26 10.75 16.96
C VAL A 167 -5.68 11.73 15.86
N SER A 168 -6.45 11.28 14.88
CA SER A 168 -6.96 12.13 13.79
C SER A 168 -7.80 13.28 14.32
N LEU A 169 -8.77 13.02 15.18
CA LEU A 169 -9.60 14.07 15.78
C LEU A 169 -8.76 15.08 16.56
N LYS A 170 -7.88 14.62 17.46
CA LYS A 170 -7.00 15.48 18.23
C LYS A 170 -6.10 16.35 17.33
N THR A 171 -5.60 15.79 16.24
CA THR A 171 -4.72 16.49 15.31
C THR A 171 -5.49 17.52 14.50
N PHE A 172 -6.74 17.23 14.09
CA PHE A 172 -7.54 18.07 13.20
C PHE A 172 -7.75 19.49 13.75
N PHE A 173 -8.08 19.64 15.03
CA PHE A 173 -8.38 20.93 15.64
C PHE A 173 -7.19 21.89 15.60
N ASN A 174 -5.99 21.40 15.78
CA ASN A 174 -4.77 22.21 15.89
C ASN A 174 -3.93 22.24 14.60
N TYR A 175 -4.41 21.58 13.53
CA TYR A 175 -3.62 21.46 12.33
C TYR A 175 -3.67 22.73 11.46
N ARG A 176 -2.48 23.22 11.07
CA ARG A 176 -2.36 24.34 10.13
C ARG A 176 -2.13 23.78 8.72
N PRO A 177 -2.95 24.20 7.73
CA PRO A 177 -2.80 23.76 6.35
C PRO A 177 -1.38 23.98 5.80
N ILE A 178 -0.93 23.01 5.02
CA ILE A 178 0.34 23.11 4.29
C ILE A 178 0.21 24.04 3.09
N LYS A 179 1.32 24.69 2.72
CA LYS A 179 1.40 25.43 1.46
C LYS A 179 1.94 24.50 0.37
N VAL A 180 1.23 24.44 -0.76
CA VAL A 180 1.63 23.71 -1.95
C VAL A 180 1.86 24.69 -3.08
N LYS A 181 2.99 24.54 -3.79
CA LYS A 181 3.33 25.33 -4.97
C LYS A 181 3.77 24.38 -6.08
N PHE A 182 2.94 24.23 -7.11
CA PHE A 182 3.26 23.46 -8.30
C PHE A 182 4.34 24.16 -9.12
N LEU A 183 5.26 23.37 -9.67
CA LEU A 183 6.35 23.87 -10.50
C LEU A 183 5.97 23.92 -11.97
N ASP A 184 5.11 22.97 -12.39
CA ASP A 184 4.59 22.92 -13.77
C ASP A 184 3.50 23.98 -13.98
N GLU A 185 3.60 24.76 -15.04
CA GLU A 185 2.71 25.90 -15.34
C GLU A 185 1.23 25.46 -15.42
N LYS A 186 0.93 24.34 -16.04
CA LYS A 186 -0.43 23.80 -16.19
C LYS A 186 -1.15 23.51 -14.86
N TYR A 187 -0.40 23.40 -13.75
CA TYR A 187 -0.95 23.12 -12.42
C TYR A 187 -0.90 24.32 -11.47
N GLN A 188 -0.35 25.48 -11.89
CA GLN A 188 -0.20 26.64 -11.00
C GLN A 188 -1.53 27.19 -10.47
N GLN A 189 -2.63 26.99 -11.17
CA GLN A 189 -3.97 27.32 -10.70
C GLN A 189 -4.37 26.62 -9.41
N TYR A 190 -3.73 25.48 -9.08
CA TYR A 190 -3.92 24.73 -7.85
C TYR A 190 -2.94 25.12 -6.75
N ASN A 191 -2.12 26.15 -6.92
CA ASN A 191 -1.30 26.68 -5.84
C ASN A 191 -2.18 27.13 -4.68
N GLY A 192 -1.84 26.71 -3.45
CA GLY A 192 -2.71 27.04 -2.35
C GLY A 192 -2.32 26.46 -1.01
N ARG A 193 -3.28 26.52 -0.09
CA ARG A 193 -3.17 25.92 1.25
C ARG A 193 -4.12 24.75 1.36
N TYR A 194 -3.60 23.59 1.73
CA TYR A 194 -4.34 22.36 1.82
C TYR A 194 -4.23 21.73 3.21
N LEU A 195 -5.29 21.14 3.70
CA LEU A 195 -5.29 20.32 4.89
C LEU A 195 -4.38 19.10 4.67
N MET A 196 -4.54 18.43 3.53
CA MET A 196 -3.71 17.31 3.12
C MET A 196 -3.63 17.22 1.59
N LEU A 197 -2.54 16.60 1.13
CA LEU A 197 -2.29 16.23 -0.26
C LEU A 197 -1.95 14.74 -0.27
N ASN A 198 -2.72 13.96 -1.04
CA ASN A 198 -2.50 12.53 -1.22
C ASN A 198 -2.21 12.21 -2.67
N ILE A 199 -1.46 11.15 -2.88
CA ILE A 199 -1.12 10.56 -4.17
C ILE A 199 -1.60 9.12 -4.11
N ALA A 200 -2.61 8.79 -4.88
CA ALA A 200 -3.34 7.55 -4.79
C ALA A 200 -3.21 6.72 -6.08
N ASN A 201 -2.53 5.59 -5.99
CA ASN A 201 -2.49 4.55 -7.01
C ASN A 201 -3.67 3.59 -6.85
N THR A 202 -4.20 3.50 -5.64
CA THR A 202 -5.37 2.70 -5.29
C THR A 202 -6.42 3.57 -4.61
N ARG A 203 -7.62 3.02 -4.40
CA ARG A 203 -8.76 3.82 -3.97
C ARG A 203 -8.74 4.19 -2.49
N GLN A 204 -8.05 3.43 -1.62
CA GLN A 204 -8.20 3.56 -0.17
C GLN A 204 -6.89 3.50 0.60
N PHE A 205 -6.84 4.17 1.74
CA PHE A 205 -5.76 4.02 2.73
C PHE A 205 -5.78 2.63 3.40
N GLY A 206 -6.95 2.02 3.53
CA GLY A 206 -7.24 0.83 4.32
C GLY A 206 -8.53 1.01 5.15
N ASN A 207 -9.01 -0.07 5.77
CA ASN A 207 -10.23 -0.06 6.60
C ASN A 207 -11.43 0.63 5.91
N ASN A 208 -11.57 0.48 4.61
CA ASN A 208 -12.61 1.13 3.78
C ASN A 208 -12.59 2.66 3.77
N ALA A 209 -11.46 3.30 4.09
CA ALA A 209 -11.29 4.75 3.97
C ALA A 209 -10.87 5.14 2.54
N TYR A 210 -11.84 5.35 1.67
CA TYR A 210 -11.65 5.62 0.24
C TYR A 210 -11.38 7.09 -0.02
N ILE A 211 -10.10 7.45 -0.21
CA ILE A 211 -9.67 8.82 -0.51
C ILE A 211 -9.78 9.17 -1.99
N ALA A 212 -9.58 8.19 -2.86
CA ALA A 212 -9.66 8.32 -4.32
C ALA A 212 -10.56 7.22 -4.92
N PRO A 213 -11.91 7.29 -4.78
CA PRO A 213 -12.80 6.19 -5.14
C PRO A 213 -12.72 5.74 -6.60
N LYS A 214 -12.20 6.59 -7.50
CA LYS A 214 -12.05 6.33 -8.94
C LYS A 214 -10.63 5.92 -9.34
N ALA A 215 -9.65 5.95 -8.42
CA ALA A 215 -8.27 5.59 -8.73
C ALA A 215 -8.18 4.19 -9.34
N SER A 216 -7.31 4.05 -10.34
CA SER A 216 -7.02 2.81 -11.05
C SER A 216 -5.54 2.51 -10.97
N LYS A 217 -5.18 1.31 -10.58
CA LYS A 217 -3.79 0.86 -10.48
C LYS A 217 -3.20 0.33 -11.80
N SER A 218 -3.82 0.65 -12.94
CA SER A 218 -3.41 0.12 -14.26
C SER A 218 -3.78 1.02 -15.43
N ASP A 219 -3.87 2.33 -15.23
CA ASP A 219 -4.18 3.32 -16.26
C ASP A 219 -3.02 4.28 -16.55
N GLY A 220 -1.86 4.06 -15.92
CA GLY A 220 -0.67 4.89 -16.08
C GLY A 220 -0.75 6.23 -15.32
N LEU A 221 -1.71 6.38 -14.42
CA LEU A 221 -1.93 7.61 -13.66
C LEU A 221 -1.97 7.34 -12.15
N VAL A 222 -1.73 8.38 -11.37
CA VAL A 222 -2.09 8.45 -9.96
C VAL A 222 -3.04 9.61 -9.75
N ASP A 223 -4.01 9.46 -8.86
CA ASP A 223 -4.88 10.56 -8.46
C ASP A 223 -4.19 11.39 -7.37
N MET A 224 -3.76 12.61 -7.70
CA MET A 224 -3.39 13.57 -6.68
C MET A 224 -4.66 14.18 -6.09
N VAL A 225 -4.89 13.96 -4.80
CA VAL A 225 -6.06 14.43 -4.07
C VAL A 225 -5.68 15.61 -3.19
N LEU A 226 -6.20 16.77 -3.52
CA LEU A 226 -5.97 18.02 -2.79
C LEU A 226 -7.19 18.30 -1.92
N VAL A 227 -7.00 18.31 -0.60
CA VAL A 227 -8.08 18.58 0.35
C VAL A 227 -7.83 19.89 1.08
N LYS A 228 -8.69 20.88 0.86
CA LYS A 228 -8.66 22.15 1.58
C LYS A 228 -9.11 21.98 3.02
N LYS A 229 -8.75 22.90 3.91
CA LYS A 229 -9.32 22.92 5.25
C LYS A 229 -10.80 23.26 5.18
N PHE A 230 -11.62 22.44 5.79
CA PHE A 230 -13.08 22.57 5.83
C PHE A 230 -13.59 22.81 7.26
N PRO A 231 -14.81 23.36 7.42
CA PRO A 231 -15.42 23.54 8.73
C PRO A 231 -15.79 22.21 9.38
N LEU A 232 -15.90 22.19 10.71
CA LEU A 232 -16.22 20.98 11.46
C LEU A 232 -17.55 20.33 11.01
N THR A 233 -18.52 21.15 10.61
CA THR A 233 -19.82 20.70 10.09
C THR A 233 -19.69 19.83 8.83
N TYR A 234 -18.70 20.10 7.99
CA TYR A 234 -18.41 19.28 6.80
C TYR A 234 -17.68 17.98 7.15
N SER A 235 -17.03 17.89 8.32
CA SER A 235 -16.22 16.71 8.69
C SER A 235 -17.03 15.41 8.68
N ALA A 236 -18.28 15.45 9.16
CA ALA A 236 -19.16 14.28 9.17
C ALA A 236 -19.51 13.83 7.74
N LEU A 237 -19.81 14.80 6.85
CA LEU A 237 -20.09 14.52 5.44
C LEU A 237 -18.86 13.98 4.71
N PHE A 238 -17.67 14.55 4.95
CA PHE A 238 -16.41 14.08 4.40
C PHE A 238 -16.14 12.63 4.82
N ALA A 239 -16.24 12.32 6.11
CA ALA A 239 -16.07 10.98 6.63
C ALA A 239 -17.10 10.01 6.02
N PHE A 240 -18.39 10.37 6.01
CA PHE A 240 -19.43 9.56 5.39
C PHE A 240 -19.13 9.25 3.94
N ARG A 241 -18.78 10.25 3.13
CA ARG A 241 -18.43 10.07 1.71
C ARG A 241 -17.20 9.19 1.53
N MET A 242 -16.17 9.38 2.37
CA MET A 242 -14.94 8.58 2.34
C MET A 242 -15.23 7.11 2.63
N PHE A 243 -16.02 6.78 3.66
CA PHE A 243 -16.33 5.39 4.01
C PHE A 243 -17.38 4.74 3.12
N THR A 244 -18.16 5.52 2.36
CA THR A 244 -19.18 5.00 1.43
C THR A 244 -18.75 5.03 -0.03
N LYS A 245 -17.48 5.31 -0.35
CA LYS A 245 -16.94 5.43 -1.73
C LYS A 245 -17.58 6.58 -2.53
N ARG A 246 -18.10 7.60 -1.86
CA ARG A 246 -18.83 8.72 -2.49
C ARG A 246 -18.05 10.03 -2.48
N LEU A 247 -16.76 9.99 -2.08
CA LEU A 247 -15.93 11.17 -2.13
C LEU A 247 -15.73 11.59 -3.59
N LYS A 248 -15.88 12.87 -3.88
CA LYS A 248 -15.83 13.43 -5.24
C LYS A 248 -15.33 14.87 -5.18
N ASP A 249 -15.04 15.42 -6.36
CA ASP A 249 -14.74 16.84 -6.48
C ASP A 249 -15.86 17.69 -5.89
N ASP A 250 -15.47 18.67 -5.08
CA ASP A 250 -16.32 19.71 -4.54
C ASP A 250 -15.49 20.94 -4.12
N GLU A 251 -16.06 21.83 -3.33
CA GLU A 251 -15.38 23.04 -2.83
C GLU A 251 -14.08 22.73 -2.07
N TYR A 252 -14.03 21.58 -1.36
CA TYR A 252 -12.92 21.19 -0.47
C TYR A 252 -12.02 20.11 -1.04
N VAL A 253 -12.47 19.33 -2.00
CA VAL A 253 -11.75 18.18 -2.55
C VAL A 253 -11.56 18.36 -4.04
N THR A 254 -10.31 18.25 -4.51
CA THR A 254 -9.97 18.31 -5.95
C THR A 254 -9.14 17.08 -6.31
N TYR A 255 -9.47 16.43 -7.41
CA TYR A 255 -8.74 15.31 -7.99
C TYR A 255 -7.97 15.75 -9.23
N LEU A 256 -6.69 15.41 -9.29
CA LEU A 256 -5.81 15.68 -10.43
C LEU A 256 -5.16 14.36 -10.85
N PRO A 257 -5.66 13.68 -11.90
CA PRO A 257 -4.98 12.53 -12.48
C PRO A 257 -3.68 12.98 -13.15
N VAL A 258 -2.56 12.37 -12.78
CA VAL A 258 -1.23 12.75 -13.27
C VAL A 258 -0.35 11.51 -13.46
N SER A 259 0.48 11.50 -14.51
CA SER A 259 1.55 10.50 -14.68
C SER A 259 2.86 10.98 -14.06
N GLU A 260 3.08 12.30 -14.06
CA GLU A 260 4.29 12.94 -13.50
C GLU A 260 3.94 14.36 -13.06
N ILE A 261 4.46 14.79 -11.90
CA ILE A 261 4.24 16.15 -11.39
C ILE A 261 5.33 16.56 -10.40
N SER A 262 5.69 17.86 -10.44
CA SER A 262 6.64 18.46 -9.52
C SER A 262 6.03 19.61 -8.74
N PHE A 263 6.29 19.66 -7.42
CA PHE A 263 5.76 20.71 -6.55
C PHE A 263 6.62 20.91 -5.29
N LYS A 264 6.39 22.01 -4.59
CA LYS A 264 6.98 22.31 -3.29
C LYS A 264 5.93 22.29 -2.20
N VAL A 265 6.29 21.74 -1.03
CA VAL A 265 5.49 21.80 0.20
C VAL A 265 6.32 22.31 1.35
N ASN A 266 5.70 22.98 2.31
CA ASN A 266 6.37 23.53 3.49
C ASN A 266 6.42 22.57 4.69
N THR A 267 6.36 21.26 4.43
CA THR A 267 6.47 20.20 5.44
C THR A 267 7.37 19.08 4.94
N LYS A 268 7.99 18.36 5.87
CA LYS A 268 8.79 17.17 5.59
C LYS A 268 8.09 15.87 6.03
N ASN A 269 6.94 16.00 6.69
CA ASN A 269 6.21 14.85 7.23
C ASN A 269 5.33 14.24 6.14
N TRP A 270 5.70 13.06 5.71
CA TRP A 270 4.99 12.26 4.72
C TRP A 270 4.59 10.91 5.32
N HIS A 271 3.64 10.26 4.75
CA HIS A 271 3.55 8.81 4.79
C HIS A 271 3.68 8.24 3.37
N LEU A 272 4.33 7.11 3.25
CA LEU A 272 4.34 6.26 2.06
C LEU A 272 3.68 4.96 2.44
N ASP A 273 2.58 4.63 1.77
CA ASP A 273 1.78 3.41 2.01
C ASP A 273 1.40 3.20 3.49
N GLY A 274 1.20 4.31 4.23
CA GLY A 274 0.87 4.30 5.65
C GLY A 274 2.04 4.30 6.62
N GLU A 275 3.30 4.31 6.15
CA GLU A 275 4.50 4.42 6.97
C GLU A 275 5.07 5.83 6.97
N PHE A 276 5.46 6.34 8.15
CA PHE A 276 6.01 7.69 8.27
C PHE A 276 7.36 7.81 7.57
N ASN A 277 7.49 8.88 6.79
CA ASN A 277 8.70 9.23 6.06
C ASN A 277 9.01 10.72 6.19
N LYS A 278 10.31 11.07 6.15
CA LYS A 278 10.75 12.47 5.99
C LYS A 278 11.20 12.68 4.55
N ILE A 279 10.45 13.48 3.81
CA ILE A 279 10.77 13.82 2.41
C ILE A 279 10.86 15.35 2.29
N GLN A 280 11.93 15.82 1.68
CA GLN A 280 12.21 17.25 1.55
C GLN A 280 11.84 17.75 0.15
N SER A 281 11.23 18.95 0.10
CA SER A 281 10.96 19.64 -1.17
C SER A 281 12.26 20.03 -1.91
N PRO A 282 12.25 20.10 -3.24
CA PRO A 282 11.07 19.86 -4.10
C PRO A 282 10.65 18.39 -4.11
N ILE A 283 9.37 18.15 -4.38
CA ILE A 283 8.79 16.83 -4.52
C ILE A 283 8.58 16.55 -5.99
N HIS A 284 9.03 15.38 -6.41
CA HIS A 284 8.81 14.85 -7.74
C HIS A 284 8.06 13.51 -7.60
N VAL A 285 6.91 13.43 -8.24
CA VAL A 285 6.08 12.21 -8.31
C VAL A 285 6.10 11.70 -9.73
N LYS A 286 6.36 10.41 -9.90
CA LYS A 286 6.39 9.77 -11.20
C LYS A 286 5.76 8.39 -11.14
N VAL A 287 4.81 8.13 -12.03
CA VAL A 287 4.22 6.80 -12.22
C VAL A 287 5.21 5.90 -12.96
N GLN A 288 5.25 4.66 -12.56
CA GLN A 288 5.95 3.57 -13.23
C GLN A 288 4.88 2.60 -13.76
N PRO A 289 4.46 2.75 -15.02
CA PRO A 289 3.38 1.94 -15.58
C PRO A 289 3.76 0.46 -15.65
N SER A 290 2.80 -0.41 -15.32
CA SER A 290 2.95 -1.87 -15.46
C SER A 290 4.23 -2.44 -14.81
N SER A 291 4.68 -1.84 -13.71
CA SER A 291 5.97 -2.10 -13.09
C SER A 291 5.98 -3.23 -12.06
N LEU A 292 4.82 -3.69 -11.58
CA LEU A 292 4.71 -4.75 -10.59
C LEU A 292 3.74 -5.82 -11.05
N ASN A 293 4.19 -7.09 -11.08
CA ASN A 293 3.33 -8.24 -11.31
C ASN A 293 2.66 -8.65 -10.00
N ILE A 294 1.34 -8.78 -10.00
CA ILE A 294 0.57 -9.26 -8.85
C ILE A 294 -0.26 -10.48 -9.22
N LEU A 295 -0.30 -11.47 -8.33
CA LEU A 295 -1.13 -12.67 -8.48
C LEU A 295 -2.63 -12.30 -8.40
N ILE A 296 -3.50 -12.94 -9.20
CA ILE A 296 -4.93 -12.63 -9.25
C ILE A 296 -5.82 -13.86 -9.07
#